data_2533dddaf4faf6d7944d4f38d9577aba
#
_entry.id   2533dddaf4faf6d7944d4f38d9577aba
#
_cell.length_a   1.000
_cell.length_b   1.000
_cell.length_c   1.000
_cell.angle_alpha   90.00
_cell.angle_beta   90.00
_cell.angle_gamma   90.00
#
_symmetry.space_group_name_H-M   'P 1'
#
loop_
_entity.id
_entity.type
_entity.pdbx_description
1 polymer ?
#
loop_
_entity_poly.entity_id
_entity_poly.type
_entity_poly.pdbx_seq_one_letter_code
_entity_poly.pdbx_strand_id
1 'polypeptide(L)'
;MTNFADMLSKAKDMQDKMKEAQEQIKKIEVEGEAGGNLVKVILSGDYELKSIIISEAAKKEDQEIINDLIKAAYNNAKENLKKKSAEE
;
A
#
# COMPACT_ATOMS: atom_id res chain seq x y z
N MET A 1 6.15 -39.69 17.68
CA MET A 1 5.94 -38.69 18.73
C MET A 1 6.67 -37.41 18.42
N THR A 2 5.88 -36.35 18.33
CA THR A 2 6.47 -35.01 18.02
C THR A 2 7.20 -34.52 19.26
N ASN A 3 8.50 -34.31 19.20
CA ASN A 3 9.22 -33.77 20.34
C ASN A 3 9.13 -32.23 20.34
N PHE A 4 9.54 -31.67 21.46
CA PHE A 4 9.47 -30.22 21.64
C PHE A 4 10.34 -29.46 20.64
N ALA A 5 11.49 -30.02 20.30
CA ALA A 5 12.41 -29.41 19.33
C ALA A 5 11.79 -29.30 17.93
N ASP A 6 11.03 -30.33 17.51
CA ASP A 6 10.33 -30.32 16.22
C ASP A 6 9.24 -29.25 16.21
N MET A 7 8.54 -29.08 17.31
CA MET A 7 7.50 -28.06 17.44
C MET A 7 8.10 -26.66 17.34
N LEU A 8 9.23 -26.44 17.99
CA LEU A 8 9.93 -25.15 17.93
C LEU A 8 10.43 -24.87 16.51
N SER A 9 10.98 -25.88 15.84
CA SER A 9 11.45 -25.75 14.49
C SER A 9 10.34 -25.34 13.52
N LYS A 10 9.18 -25.99 13.66
CA LYS A 10 8.00 -25.66 12.82
C LYS A 10 7.47 -24.26 13.09
N ALA A 11 7.46 -23.86 14.36
CA ALA A 11 7.02 -22.51 14.74
C ALA A 11 7.94 -21.46 14.16
N LYS A 12 9.24 -21.71 14.17
CA LYS A 12 10.23 -20.81 13.60
C LYS A 12 10.05 -20.71 12.07
N ASP A 13 9.84 -21.85 11.41
CA ASP A 13 9.62 -21.86 9.95
C ASP A 13 8.37 -21.04 9.58
N MET A 14 7.31 -21.19 10.35
CA MET A 14 6.09 -20.41 10.13
C MET A 14 6.35 -18.92 10.31
N GLN A 15 7.12 -18.58 11.34
CA GLN A 15 7.47 -17.19 11.62
C GLN A 15 8.28 -16.58 10.47
N ASP A 16 9.23 -17.35 9.96
CA ASP A 16 10.06 -16.91 8.83
C ASP A 16 9.22 -16.70 7.57
N LYS A 17 8.28 -17.61 7.32
CA LYS A 17 7.38 -17.50 6.16
C LYS A 17 6.45 -16.31 6.28
N MET A 18 5.95 -16.03 7.47
CA MET A 18 5.11 -14.85 7.72
C MET A 18 5.90 -13.57 7.48
N LYS A 19 7.15 -13.56 7.91
CA LYS A 19 8.02 -12.40 7.71
C LYS A 19 8.29 -12.17 6.23
N GLU A 20 8.57 -13.25 5.48
CA GLU A 20 8.75 -13.16 4.03
C GLU A 20 7.50 -12.67 3.34
N ALA A 21 6.33 -13.17 3.77
CA ALA A 21 5.05 -12.74 3.19
C ALA A 21 4.82 -11.24 3.43
N GLN A 22 5.14 -10.76 4.62
CA GLN A 22 5.02 -9.35 4.95
C GLN A 22 5.97 -8.49 4.12
N GLU A 23 7.19 -8.98 3.90
CA GLU A 23 8.16 -8.28 3.05
C GLU A 23 7.68 -8.20 1.60
N GLN A 24 7.05 -9.27 1.10
CA GLN A 24 6.48 -9.27 -0.24
C GLN A 24 5.32 -8.29 -0.35
N ILE A 25 4.47 -8.23 0.67
CA ILE A 25 3.35 -7.29 0.71
C ILE A 25 3.85 -5.85 0.66
N LYS A 26 4.93 -5.54 1.37
CA LYS A 26 5.53 -4.20 1.36
C LYS A 26 6.08 -3.80 0.00
N LYS A 27 6.45 -4.76 -0.83
CA LYS A 27 6.97 -4.51 -2.17
C LYS A 27 5.87 -4.26 -3.19
N ILE A 28 4.63 -4.63 -2.88
CA ILE A 28 3.50 -4.35 -3.74
C ILE A 28 3.25 -2.84 -3.73
N GLU A 29 3.02 -2.28 -4.90
CA GLU A 29 2.69 -0.87 -5.03
C GLU A 29 1.42 -0.71 -5.85
N VAL A 30 0.54 0.17 -5.39
CA VAL A 30 -0.65 0.55 -6.14
C VAL A 30 -0.71 2.07 -6.23
N GLU A 31 -1.23 2.55 -7.34
CA GLU A 31 -1.40 3.97 -7.56
C GLU A 31 -2.85 4.36 -7.37
N GLY A 32 -3.06 5.56 -6.89
CA GLY A 32 -4.35 6.23 -6.90
C GLY A 32 -4.17 7.61 -7.49
N GLU A 33 -5.22 8.15 -8.05
CA GLU A 33 -5.16 9.47 -8.66
C GLU A 33 -6.46 10.22 -8.47
N ALA A 34 -6.38 11.53 -8.60
CA ALA A 34 -7.54 12.40 -8.51
C ALA A 34 -7.38 13.56 -9.48
N GLY A 35 -8.51 14.08 -9.96
CA GLY A 35 -8.51 15.23 -10.86
C GLY A 35 -7.87 14.95 -12.22
N GLY A 36 -7.99 13.71 -12.70
CA GLY A 36 -7.41 13.36 -14.00
C GLY A 36 -5.90 13.51 -14.05
N ASN A 37 -5.19 12.88 -13.13
CA ASN A 37 -3.73 12.92 -13.00
C ASN A 37 -3.17 14.22 -12.39
N LEU A 38 -4.00 15.06 -11.80
CA LEU A 38 -3.49 16.23 -11.09
C LEU A 38 -2.69 15.83 -9.86
N VAL A 39 -3.16 14.83 -9.13
CA VAL A 39 -2.46 14.29 -7.95
C VAL A 39 -2.46 12.79 -8.04
N LYS A 40 -1.30 12.18 -7.79
CA LYS A 40 -1.12 10.74 -7.70
C LYS A 40 -0.57 10.37 -6.34
N VAL A 41 -0.99 9.21 -5.85
CA VAL A 41 -0.53 8.66 -4.57
C VAL A 41 -0.09 7.23 -4.82
N ILE A 42 1.00 6.82 -4.18
CA ILE A 42 1.49 5.45 -4.26
C ILE A 42 1.45 4.86 -2.86
N LEU A 43 0.72 3.74 -2.71
CA LEU A 43 0.64 2.98 -1.48
C LEU A 43 1.33 1.63 -1.63
N SER A 44 1.93 1.16 -0.55
CA SER A 44 2.41 -0.21 -0.49
C SER A 44 1.27 -1.16 -0.17
N GLY A 45 1.52 -2.47 -0.25
CA GLY A 45 0.52 -3.47 0.05
C GLY A 45 0.04 -3.48 1.49
N ASP A 46 0.78 -2.86 2.40
CA ASP A 46 0.41 -2.71 3.81
C ASP A 46 -0.16 -1.32 4.12
N TYR A 47 -0.66 -0.62 3.09
CA TYR A 47 -1.29 0.70 3.20
C TYR A 47 -0.33 1.81 3.62
N GLU A 48 0.96 1.61 3.47
CA GLU A 48 1.91 2.67 3.72
C GLU A 48 1.93 3.66 2.56
N LEU A 49 1.83 4.95 2.86
CA LEU A 49 1.91 6.00 1.86
C LEU A 49 3.38 6.20 1.48
N LYS A 50 3.73 5.80 0.26
CA LYS A 50 5.11 5.89 -0.20
C LYS A 50 5.44 7.19 -0.90
N SER A 51 4.51 7.70 -1.69
CA SER A 51 4.74 8.91 -2.49
C SER A 51 3.47 9.68 -2.72
N ILE A 52 3.60 10.99 -2.80
CA ILE A 52 2.55 11.88 -3.26
C ILE A 52 3.17 12.69 -4.39
N ILE A 53 2.55 12.62 -5.55
CA ILE A 53 3.02 13.32 -6.75
C ILE A 53 1.99 14.38 -7.11
N ILE A 54 2.38 15.63 -7.04
CA ILE A 54 1.50 16.76 -7.35
C ILE A 54 2.00 17.36 -8.66
N SER A 55 1.12 17.40 -9.67
CA SER A 55 1.47 17.94 -10.98
C SER A 55 1.67 19.45 -10.93
N GLU A 56 2.30 19.98 -11.94
CA GLU A 56 2.49 21.46 -12.05
C GLU A 56 1.14 22.17 -12.14
N ALA A 57 0.17 21.57 -12.83
CA ALA A 57 -1.18 22.13 -12.93
C ALA A 57 -1.86 22.19 -11.57
N ALA A 58 -1.69 21.14 -10.75
CA ALA A 58 -2.29 21.09 -9.42
C ALA A 58 -1.67 22.11 -8.48
N LYS A 59 -0.38 22.40 -8.64
CA LYS A 59 0.31 23.38 -7.79
C LYS A 59 -0.24 24.79 -7.94
N LYS A 60 -0.93 25.05 -9.03
CA LYS A 60 -1.55 26.36 -9.30
C LYS A 60 -2.91 26.53 -8.63
N GLU A 61 -3.45 25.45 -8.09
CA GLU A 61 -4.73 25.48 -7.43
C GLU A 61 -4.62 25.97 -5.98
N ASP A 62 -5.73 26.36 -5.40
CA ASP A 62 -5.78 26.73 -4.00
C ASP A 62 -5.39 25.55 -3.11
N GLN A 63 -4.77 25.84 -1.99
CA GLN A 63 -4.32 24.80 -1.05
C GLN A 63 -5.46 23.88 -0.62
N GLU A 64 -6.65 24.43 -0.42
CA GLU A 64 -7.82 23.64 -0.05
C GLU A 64 -8.18 22.61 -1.12
N ILE A 65 -8.09 23.00 -2.38
CA ILE A 65 -8.35 22.11 -3.51
C ILE A 65 -7.26 21.04 -3.58
N ILE A 66 -6.01 21.41 -3.38
CA ILE A 66 -4.90 20.45 -3.36
C ILE A 66 -5.10 19.42 -2.27
N ASN A 67 -5.49 19.86 -1.06
CA ASN A 67 -5.75 18.97 0.05
C ASN A 67 -6.86 17.96 -0.26
N ASP A 68 -7.93 18.42 -0.90
CA ASP A 68 -9.04 17.55 -1.29
C ASP A 68 -8.62 16.55 -2.36
N LEU A 69 -7.78 16.98 -3.31
CA LEU A 69 -7.25 16.09 -4.33
C LEU A 69 -6.36 15.00 -3.73
N ILE A 70 -5.55 15.36 -2.75
CA ILE A 70 -4.70 14.38 -2.05
C ILE A 70 -5.56 13.33 -1.35
N LYS A 71 -6.60 13.76 -0.65
CA LYS A 71 -7.53 12.84 0.01
C LYS A 71 -8.20 11.90 -0.99
N ALA A 72 -8.67 12.45 -2.09
CA ALA A 72 -9.33 11.67 -3.12
C ALA A 72 -8.37 10.67 -3.77
N ALA A 73 -7.12 11.08 -4.03
CA ALA A 73 -6.11 10.21 -4.62
C ALA A 73 -5.75 9.07 -3.66
N TYR A 74 -5.60 9.38 -2.38
CA TYR A 74 -5.33 8.36 -1.35
C TYR A 74 -6.47 7.35 -1.27
N ASN A 75 -7.71 7.82 -1.21
CA ASN A 75 -8.87 6.94 -1.14
C ASN A 75 -8.99 6.07 -2.39
N ASN A 76 -8.65 6.62 -3.55
CA ASN A 76 -8.62 5.85 -4.80
C ASN A 76 -7.55 4.77 -4.75
N ALA A 77 -6.35 5.09 -4.27
CA ALA A 77 -5.27 4.12 -4.11
C ALA A 77 -5.67 3.01 -3.15
N LYS A 78 -6.29 3.37 -2.03
CA LYS A 78 -6.76 2.41 -1.04
C LYS A 78 -7.78 1.45 -1.63
N GLU A 79 -8.70 1.97 -2.42
CA GLU A 79 -9.70 1.15 -3.09
C GLU A 79 -9.06 0.21 -4.11
N ASN A 80 -8.10 0.73 -4.89
CA ASN A 80 -7.37 -0.09 -5.85
C ASN A 80 -6.58 -1.21 -5.15
N LEU A 81 -6.01 -0.92 -3.99
CA LEU A 81 -5.30 -1.92 -3.21
C LEU A 81 -6.24 -3.01 -2.72
N LYS A 82 -7.43 -2.64 -2.26
CA LYS A 82 -8.43 -3.62 -1.83
C LYS A 82 -8.84 -4.54 -2.97
N LYS A 83 -9.03 -3.99 -4.17
CA LYS A 83 -9.37 -4.77 -5.35
C LYS A 83 -8.26 -5.74 -5.72
N LYS A 84 -7.02 -5.29 -5.66
CA LYS A 84 -5.87 -6.12 -5.97
C LYS A 84 -5.74 -7.28 -4.98
N SER A 85 -5.93 -7.01 -3.70
CA SER A 85 -5.88 -8.04 -2.66
C SER A 85 -7.01 -9.07 -2.81
N ALA A 86 -8.19 -8.63 -3.25
CA ALA A 86 -9.32 -9.52 -3.46
C ALA A 86 -9.13 -10.46 -4.64
N GLU A 87 -8.33 -10.06 -5.63
CA GLU A 87 -8.05 -10.87 -6.82
C GLU A 87 -7.03 -11.99 -6.54
N GLU A 88 -6.27 -11.86 -5.47
CA GLU A 88 -5.30 -12.86 -5.06
C GLU A 88 -5.90 -13.77 -3.97
#